data_2a25ffe0024a47b5418bb6dae24d31d2
#
_entry.id   2a25ffe0024a47b5418bb6dae24d31d2
#
_cell.length_a   1.000
_cell.length_b   1.000
_cell.length_c   1.000
_cell.angle_alpha   90.00
_cell.angle_beta   90.00
_cell.angle_gamma   90.00
#
_symmetry.space_group_name_H-M   'P 1'
#
loop_
_entity.id
_entity.type
_entity.pdbx_description
1 polymer ?
#
loop_
_entity_poly.entity_id
_entity_poly.type
_entity_poly.pdbx_seq_one_letter_code
_entity_poly.pdbx_strand_id
1 'polypeptide(L)'
;TMPQPVDLFTKTDVDDDFVRIFVATIVKPWATWRVAAVFNLNDDFREVELPAELLGLAPDASYRMYDFWEETYRGIYQGSRRVQVAGNSAAVLRLEELRPHPWILSTDMHLLQGEAELDEVSWNPETMTLQGRMTRAAGERGNLFVIAPDGFRERHFNRGLVVAKSALDDSLVIRKRISFQQDVETWSLEFDRWK
;
A
#
# COMPACT_ATOMS: atom_id res chain seq x y z
N THR A 1 -1.83 -12.74 10.22
CA THR A 1 -0.78 -11.80 10.68
C THR A 1 -1.34 -10.94 11.80
N MET A 2 -0.60 -10.81 12.92
CA MET A 2 -1.04 -10.02 14.08
C MET A 2 -0.20 -8.73 14.16
N PRO A 3 -0.80 -7.53 14.15
CA PRO A 3 -0.10 -6.28 14.37
C PRO A 3 0.57 -6.25 15.74
N GLN A 4 1.79 -5.70 15.81
CA GLN A 4 2.54 -5.52 17.05
C GLN A 4 2.66 -4.04 17.37
N PRO A 5 2.48 -3.62 18.65
CA PRO A 5 2.78 -2.27 19.08
C PRO A 5 4.29 -2.05 19.04
N VAL A 6 4.75 -0.96 18.44
CA VAL A 6 6.18 -0.71 18.24
C VAL A 6 6.71 0.52 19.00
N ASP A 7 5.82 1.37 19.52
CA ASP A 7 6.17 2.60 20.25
C ASP A 7 6.01 2.52 21.78
N LEU A 8 5.83 1.29 22.33
CA LEU A 8 5.62 1.05 23.77
C LEU A 8 6.72 1.68 24.67
N PHE A 9 7.95 1.72 24.17
CA PHE A 9 9.12 2.16 24.95
C PHE A 9 9.79 3.43 24.42
N THR A 10 9.22 4.05 23.38
CA THR A 10 9.79 5.25 22.74
C THR A 10 9.07 6.54 23.16
N LYS A 11 8.30 6.51 24.23
CA LYS A 11 7.56 7.66 24.75
C LYS A 11 8.52 8.77 25.18
N THR A 12 8.38 9.93 24.57
CA THR A 12 9.15 11.14 24.88
C THR A 12 8.38 12.15 25.72
N ASP A 13 7.06 12.06 25.78
CA ASP A 13 6.19 13.01 26.50
C ASP A 13 5.44 12.33 27.65
N VAL A 14 5.49 12.97 28.83
CA VAL A 14 4.93 12.48 30.08
C VAL A 14 3.39 12.39 30.06
N ASP A 15 2.75 13.12 29.15
CA ASP A 15 1.28 13.20 29.03
C ASP A 15 0.68 12.19 28.04
N ASP A 16 1.51 11.29 27.48
CA ASP A 16 1.10 10.42 26.38
C ASP A 16 1.18 8.95 26.77
N ASP A 17 0.12 8.48 27.42
CA ASP A 17 0.06 7.11 27.96
C ASP A 17 -0.34 6.03 26.94
N PHE A 18 -0.60 6.39 25.67
CA PHE A 18 -1.14 5.45 24.70
C PHE A 18 -0.09 4.99 23.67
N VAL A 19 -0.12 3.70 23.37
CA VAL A 19 0.55 3.13 22.20
C VAL A 19 -0.16 3.63 20.95
N ARG A 20 0.58 4.23 20.04
CA ARG A 20 0.01 4.86 18.84
C ARG A 20 0.29 4.13 17.57
N ILE A 21 1.40 3.36 17.52
CA ILE A 21 1.88 2.77 16.29
C ILE A 21 1.87 1.26 16.42
N PHE A 22 1.11 0.61 15.53
CA PHE A 22 1.08 -0.83 15.38
C PHE A 22 1.59 -1.20 13.99
N VAL A 23 2.46 -2.20 13.90
CA VAL A 23 3.01 -2.67 12.65
C VAL A 23 2.70 -4.15 12.45
N ALA A 24 2.13 -4.49 11.29
CA ALA A 24 2.02 -5.84 10.81
C ALA A 24 3.03 -6.08 9.68
N THR A 25 3.77 -7.19 9.78
CA THR A 25 4.61 -7.68 8.68
C THR A 25 3.85 -8.77 7.94
N ILE A 26 3.56 -8.52 6.68
CA ILE A 26 2.92 -9.48 5.81
C ILE A 26 3.98 -10.10 4.91
N VAL A 27 4.00 -11.44 4.88
CA VAL A 27 4.93 -12.22 4.06
C VAL A 27 4.12 -13.14 3.16
N LYS A 28 4.24 -12.95 1.87
CA LYS A 28 3.70 -13.84 0.82
C LYS A 28 4.85 -14.38 -0.03
N PRO A 29 4.68 -15.46 -0.77
CA PRO A 29 5.74 -15.99 -1.64
C PRO A 29 6.22 -14.99 -2.69
N TRP A 30 5.39 -14.00 -3.05
CA TRP A 30 5.64 -13.03 -4.10
C TRP A 30 6.02 -11.63 -3.58
N ALA A 31 5.80 -11.31 -2.30
CA ALA A 31 6.18 -10.02 -1.71
C ALA A 31 6.20 -10.03 -0.18
N THR A 32 6.91 -9.06 0.38
CA THR A 32 6.82 -8.71 1.80
C THR A 32 6.52 -7.22 1.92
N TRP A 33 5.55 -6.86 2.78
CA TRP A 33 5.25 -5.46 3.06
C TRP A 33 4.93 -5.23 4.53
N ARG A 34 4.94 -3.98 4.94
CA ARG A 34 4.49 -3.54 6.26
C ARG A 34 3.15 -2.83 6.13
N VAL A 35 2.30 -3.03 7.12
CA VAL A 35 1.13 -2.19 7.34
C VAL A 35 1.29 -1.54 8.71
N ALA A 36 1.43 -0.23 8.72
CA ALA A 36 1.52 0.58 9.93
C ALA A 36 0.19 1.28 10.19
N ALA A 37 -0.42 1.02 11.35
CA ALA A 37 -1.56 1.77 11.85
C ALA A 37 -1.06 2.80 12.85
N VAL A 38 -1.33 4.07 12.59
CA VAL A 38 -0.91 5.21 13.41
C VAL A 38 -2.16 5.87 13.98
N PHE A 39 -2.34 5.79 15.30
CA PHE A 39 -3.50 6.32 16.01
C PHE A 39 -3.23 7.70 16.58
N ASN A 40 -4.22 8.58 16.49
CA ASN A 40 -4.28 9.82 17.23
C ASN A 40 -5.57 9.83 18.06
N LEU A 41 -5.44 9.62 19.36
CA LEU A 41 -6.54 9.59 20.33
C LEU A 41 -6.80 10.94 20.98
N ASN A 42 -6.10 11.99 20.55
CA ASN A 42 -6.37 13.36 21.00
C ASN A 42 -7.42 14.03 20.10
N ASP A 43 -8.04 15.07 20.59
CA ASP A 43 -9.06 15.83 19.82
C ASP A 43 -8.42 16.62 18.67
N ASP A 44 -7.20 17.10 18.88
CA ASP A 44 -6.49 17.91 17.90
C ASP A 44 -5.69 17.05 16.90
N PHE A 45 -5.45 17.63 15.75
CA PHE A 45 -4.53 17.12 14.73
C PHE A 45 -3.11 16.93 15.28
N ARG A 46 -2.45 15.84 14.88
CA ARG A 46 -1.06 15.58 15.25
C ARG A 46 -0.19 15.14 14.07
N GLU A 47 1.08 15.51 14.13
CA GLU A 47 2.13 14.93 13.31
C GLU A 47 2.85 13.84 14.10
N VAL A 48 2.93 12.65 13.52
CA VAL A 48 3.63 11.50 14.09
C VAL A 48 4.82 11.18 13.19
N GLU A 49 6.01 11.15 13.77
CA GLU A 49 7.22 10.72 13.06
C GLU A 49 7.28 9.19 13.00
N LEU A 50 7.58 8.66 11.83
CA LEU A 50 7.70 7.24 11.55
C LEU A 50 9.12 6.94 11.07
N PRO A 51 10.07 6.65 11.96
CA PRO A 51 11.39 6.18 11.59
C PRO A 51 11.34 4.77 10.98
N ALA A 52 12.20 4.48 10.01
CA ALA A 52 12.24 3.18 9.32
C ALA A 52 12.49 2.03 10.29
N GLU A 53 13.40 2.23 11.24
CA GLU A 53 13.75 1.22 12.25
C GLU A 53 12.54 0.85 13.11
N LEU A 54 11.70 1.82 13.47
CA LEU A 54 10.50 1.60 14.24
C LEU A 54 9.49 0.73 13.47
N LEU A 55 9.46 0.88 12.14
CA LEU A 55 8.61 0.09 11.25
C LEU A 55 9.22 -1.26 10.85
N GLY A 56 10.43 -1.57 11.33
CA GLY A 56 11.18 -2.76 10.92
C GLY A 56 11.61 -2.74 9.47
N LEU A 57 11.91 -1.54 8.94
CA LEU A 57 12.38 -1.28 7.59
C LEU A 57 13.86 -0.89 7.60
N ALA A 58 14.58 -1.16 6.51
CA ALA A 58 15.94 -0.68 6.34
C ALA A 58 15.93 0.83 6.06
N PRO A 59 16.70 1.65 6.83
CA PRO A 59 16.62 3.10 6.73
C PRO A 59 17.22 3.67 5.42
N ASP A 60 18.09 2.93 4.77
CA ASP A 60 18.75 3.26 3.51
C ASP A 60 17.98 2.76 2.27
N ALA A 61 17.00 1.87 2.47
CA ALA A 61 16.13 1.41 1.39
C ALA A 61 14.96 2.37 1.15
N SER A 62 14.40 2.30 -0.05
CA SER A 62 13.25 3.10 -0.46
C SER A 62 12.00 2.26 -0.59
N TYR A 63 10.88 2.79 -0.12
CA TYR A 63 9.59 2.10 -0.10
C TYR A 63 8.51 2.98 -0.72
N ARG A 64 7.52 2.37 -1.32
CA ARG A 64 6.29 3.06 -1.70
C ARG A 64 5.36 3.09 -0.51
N MET A 65 4.79 4.28 -0.22
CA MET A 65 3.84 4.47 0.87
C MET A 65 2.44 4.74 0.31
N TYR A 66 1.46 4.02 0.81
CA TYR A 66 0.05 4.17 0.44
C TYR A 66 -0.81 4.26 1.69
N ASP A 67 -1.75 5.21 1.70
CA ASP A 67 -2.72 5.41 2.78
C ASP A 67 -4.05 4.74 2.41
N PHE A 68 -4.46 3.81 3.26
CA PHE A 68 -5.63 2.98 3.02
C PHE A 68 -6.95 3.78 3.08
N TRP A 69 -7.11 4.61 4.12
CA TRP A 69 -8.35 5.34 4.33
C TRP A 69 -8.54 6.48 3.34
N GLU A 70 -7.46 7.16 3.00
CA GLU A 70 -7.47 8.26 2.02
C GLU A 70 -7.39 7.74 0.57
N GLU A 71 -7.24 6.44 0.36
CA GLU A 71 -7.00 5.82 -0.96
C GLU A 71 -5.92 6.56 -1.75
N THR A 72 -4.84 6.98 -1.08
CA THR A 72 -3.87 7.91 -1.65
C THR A 72 -2.45 7.36 -1.60
N TYR A 73 -1.77 7.41 -2.74
CA TYR A 73 -0.33 7.21 -2.82
C TYR A 73 0.40 8.40 -2.19
N ARG A 74 1.20 8.14 -1.18
CA ARG A 74 1.94 9.13 -0.40
C ARG A 74 3.37 9.36 -0.89
N GLY A 75 3.77 8.75 -2.02
CA GLY A 75 5.12 8.87 -2.58
C GLY A 75 6.10 7.87 -2.03
N ILE A 76 7.38 8.17 -2.23
CA ILE A 76 8.51 7.35 -1.76
C ILE A 76 8.82 7.71 -0.31
N TYR A 77 8.95 6.67 0.51
CA TYR A 77 9.40 6.75 1.89
C TYR A 77 10.84 6.23 2.00
N GLN A 78 11.69 6.93 2.75
CA GLN A 78 13.05 6.52 3.07
C GLN A 78 13.48 7.14 4.40
N GLY A 79 14.16 6.36 5.24
CA GLY A 79 14.70 6.78 6.54
C GLY A 79 13.64 7.14 7.58
N SER A 80 12.95 8.23 7.42
CA SER A 80 11.85 8.68 8.29
C SER A 80 10.86 9.55 7.53
N ARG A 81 9.61 9.61 8.03
CA ARG A 81 8.58 10.50 7.50
C ARG A 81 7.60 10.91 8.58
N ARG A 82 7.18 12.17 8.56
CA ARG A 82 6.07 12.64 9.38
C ARG A 82 4.74 12.40 8.68
N VAL A 83 3.79 11.85 9.42
CA VAL A 83 2.43 11.57 8.97
C VAL A 83 1.46 12.39 9.80
N GLN A 84 0.55 13.05 9.10
CA GLN A 84 -0.50 13.84 9.72
C GLN A 84 -1.70 12.96 10.00
N VAL A 85 -2.19 12.97 11.24
CA VAL A 85 -3.36 12.20 11.67
C VAL A 85 -4.34 13.14 12.35
N ALA A 86 -5.56 13.18 11.85
CA ALA A 86 -6.64 13.98 12.44
C ALA A 86 -6.96 13.52 13.85
N GLY A 87 -7.58 14.38 14.65
CA GLY A 87 -8.00 14.02 16.01
C GLY A 87 -9.00 12.87 16.00
N ASN A 88 -8.92 12.00 17.01
CA ASN A 88 -9.76 10.79 17.16
C ASN A 88 -9.82 9.92 15.91
N SER A 89 -8.66 9.75 15.24
CA SER A 89 -8.56 9.07 13.97
C SER A 89 -7.31 8.18 13.88
N ALA A 90 -7.15 7.47 12.75
CA ALA A 90 -5.97 6.69 12.46
C ALA A 90 -5.61 6.77 10.97
N ALA A 91 -4.32 6.77 10.67
CA ALA A 91 -3.80 6.47 9.34
C ALA A 91 -3.41 4.99 9.26
N VAL A 92 -3.70 4.31 8.15
CA VAL A 92 -3.30 2.93 7.89
C VAL A 92 -2.47 2.89 6.62
N LEU A 93 -1.17 2.69 6.80
CA LEU A 93 -0.16 2.89 5.77
C LEU A 93 0.44 1.55 5.33
N ARG A 94 0.43 1.26 4.03
CA ARG A 94 1.22 0.19 3.46
C ARG A 94 2.57 0.73 3.01
N LEU A 95 3.64 -0.01 3.34
CA LEU A 95 5.00 0.26 2.90
C LEU A 95 5.58 -1.01 2.28
N GLU A 96 5.94 -0.92 1.01
CA GLU A 96 6.56 -2.01 0.25
C GLU A 96 7.77 -1.48 -0.53
N GLU A 97 8.84 -2.28 -0.59
CA GLU A 97 10.07 -1.92 -1.29
C GLU A 97 9.82 -1.56 -2.76
N LEU A 98 10.53 -0.55 -3.26
CA LEU A 98 10.43 -0.11 -4.64
C LEU A 98 10.79 -1.24 -5.62
N ARG A 99 9.99 -1.33 -6.69
CA ARG A 99 10.28 -2.22 -7.82
C ARG A 99 10.49 -1.40 -9.09
N PRO A 100 11.38 -1.85 -10.00
CA PRO A 100 11.66 -1.15 -11.26
C PRO A 100 10.60 -1.40 -12.34
N HIS A 101 9.47 -1.98 -11.97
CA HIS A 101 8.36 -2.37 -12.85
C HIS A 101 7.02 -2.14 -12.15
N PRO A 102 5.88 -2.16 -12.89
CA PRO A 102 4.56 -2.07 -12.29
C PRO A 102 4.34 -3.13 -11.22
N TRP A 103 3.70 -2.72 -10.10
CA TRP A 103 3.44 -3.61 -8.97
C TRP A 103 2.22 -3.19 -8.17
N ILE A 104 1.77 -4.09 -7.29
CA ILE A 104 0.65 -3.81 -6.38
C ILE A 104 1.03 -2.66 -5.44
N LEU A 105 0.13 -1.70 -5.32
CA LEU A 105 0.24 -0.61 -4.37
C LEU A 105 -0.64 -0.88 -3.14
N SER A 106 -1.88 -1.37 -3.36
CA SER A 106 -2.83 -1.68 -2.28
C SER A 106 -4.07 -2.42 -2.82
N THR A 107 -4.97 -2.78 -1.89
CA THR A 107 -6.37 -3.09 -2.15
C THR A 107 -7.23 -2.32 -1.13
N ASP A 108 -8.51 -2.10 -1.42
CA ASP A 108 -9.48 -1.52 -0.46
C ASP A 108 -10.36 -2.57 0.25
N MET A 109 -10.06 -3.86 0.05
CA MET A 109 -10.91 -4.95 0.50
C MET A 109 -10.61 -5.44 1.91
N HIS A 110 -9.41 -5.16 2.43
CA HIS A 110 -8.99 -5.55 3.77
C HIS A 110 -7.88 -4.62 4.30
N LEU A 111 -7.87 -4.34 5.62
CA LEU A 111 -6.91 -3.44 6.27
C LEU A 111 -5.43 -3.85 6.06
N LEU A 112 -5.15 -5.14 5.91
CA LEU A 112 -3.80 -5.64 5.61
C LEU A 112 -3.44 -5.59 4.11
N GLN A 113 -4.31 -4.98 3.30
CA GLN A 113 -4.05 -4.49 1.95
C GLN A 113 -3.43 -5.55 1.03
N GLY A 114 -4.16 -6.66 0.85
CA GLY A 114 -3.77 -7.77 0.00
C GLY A 114 -3.41 -9.06 0.73
N GLU A 115 -3.33 -9.05 2.06
CA GLU A 115 -2.98 -10.26 2.83
C GLU A 115 -4.05 -11.34 2.71
N ALA A 116 -5.31 -10.97 2.82
CA ALA A 116 -6.41 -11.92 2.81
C ALA A 116 -6.88 -12.28 1.40
N GLU A 117 -6.84 -11.32 0.47
CA GLU A 117 -7.47 -11.47 -0.84
C GLU A 117 -6.52 -11.74 -2.01
N LEU A 118 -5.23 -11.38 -1.91
CA LEU A 118 -4.26 -11.65 -2.98
C LEU A 118 -3.54 -12.98 -2.75
N ASP A 119 -3.82 -13.96 -3.61
CA ASP A 119 -3.19 -15.28 -3.52
C ASP A 119 -1.85 -15.32 -4.26
N GLU A 120 -1.84 -14.80 -5.49
CA GLU A 120 -0.69 -14.80 -6.38
C GLU A 120 -0.56 -13.48 -7.09
N VAL A 121 0.68 -13.01 -7.24
CA VAL A 121 1.03 -11.83 -8.06
C VAL A 121 2.34 -12.12 -8.77
N SER A 122 2.38 -11.85 -10.07
CA SER A 122 3.58 -12.01 -10.87
C SER A 122 3.73 -10.91 -11.94
N TRP A 123 4.96 -10.54 -12.21
CA TRP A 123 5.36 -9.67 -13.32
C TRP A 123 6.09 -10.48 -14.38
N ASN A 124 5.61 -10.41 -15.60
CA ASN A 124 6.30 -10.99 -16.75
C ASN A 124 6.98 -9.88 -17.57
N PRO A 125 8.32 -9.80 -17.57
CA PRO A 125 9.05 -8.75 -18.29
C PRO A 125 9.04 -8.92 -19.81
N GLU A 126 8.81 -10.13 -20.33
CA GLU A 126 8.75 -10.39 -21.78
C GLU A 126 7.45 -9.88 -22.39
N THR A 127 6.33 -10.14 -21.73
CA THR A 127 5.01 -9.68 -22.16
C THR A 127 4.62 -8.34 -21.56
N MET A 128 5.44 -7.80 -20.64
CA MET A 128 5.16 -6.57 -19.89
C MET A 128 3.80 -6.62 -19.17
N THR A 129 3.52 -7.76 -18.54
CA THR A 129 2.23 -8.04 -17.92
C THR A 129 2.37 -8.24 -16.42
N LEU A 130 1.61 -7.48 -15.64
CA LEU A 130 1.34 -7.73 -14.23
C LEU A 130 0.03 -8.50 -14.11
N GLN A 131 0.06 -9.64 -13.43
CA GLN A 131 -1.11 -10.50 -13.28
C GLN A 131 -1.17 -11.15 -11.92
N GLY A 132 -2.34 -11.65 -11.56
CA GLY A 132 -2.52 -12.37 -10.31
C GLY A 132 -3.87 -13.04 -10.16
N ARG A 133 -4.05 -13.63 -8.98
CA ARG A 133 -5.27 -14.30 -8.56
C ARG A 133 -5.71 -13.73 -7.21
N MET A 134 -7.02 -13.58 -7.07
CA MET A 134 -7.65 -13.05 -5.85
C MET A 134 -8.81 -13.97 -5.45
N THR A 135 -9.02 -14.08 -4.13
CA THR A 135 -10.11 -14.87 -3.54
C THR A 135 -10.96 -14.01 -2.62
N ARG A 136 -12.25 -13.94 -2.89
CA ARG A 136 -13.32 -13.35 -2.06
C ARG A 136 -14.63 -14.04 -2.39
N ALA A 137 -15.66 -13.85 -1.57
CA ALA A 137 -16.97 -14.44 -1.85
C ALA A 137 -17.57 -13.91 -3.15
N ALA A 138 -18.23 -14.80 -3.91
CA ALA A 138 -18.94 -14.43 -5.12
C ALA A 138 -19.95 -13.30 -4.84
N GLY A 139 -20.01 -12.30 -5.72
CA GLY A 139 -20.83 -11.10 -5.57
C GLY A 139 -20.13 -9.93 -4.91
N GLU A 140 -18.99 -10.15 -4.20
CA GLU A 140 -18.20 -9.05 -3.63
C GLU A 140 -17.52 -8.22 -4.73
N ARG A 141 -17.11 -7.02 -4.34
CA ARG A 141 -16.41 -6.07 -5.20
C ARG A 141 -15.38 -5.31 -4.41
N GLY A 142 -14.33 -4.87 -5.08
CA GLY A 142 -13.30 -4.01 -4.51
C GLY A 142 -12.41 -3.43 -5.58
N ASN A 143 -11.40 -2.70 -5.16
CA ASN A 143 -10.42 -2.11 -6.04
C ASN A 143 -9.03 -2.68 -5.75
N LEU A 144 -8.30 -2.92 -6.82
CA LEU A 144 -6.88 -3.19 -6.83
C LEU A 144 -6.17 -1.91 -7.26
N PHE A 145 -5.23 -1.45 -6.45
CA PHE A 145 -4.36 -0.32 -6.76
C PHE A 145 -3.00 -0.84 -7.20
N VAL A 146 -2.56 -0.36 -8.34
CA VAL A 146 -1.26 -0.68 -8.95
C VAL A 146 -0.49 0.60 -9.16
N ILE A 147 0.81 0.57 -8.92
CA ILE A 147 1.72 1.64 -9.24
C ILE A 147 2.63 1.23 -10.39
N ALA A 148 2.68 2.04 -11.43
CA ALA A 148 3.63 1.90 -12.52
C ALA A 148 4.67 3.02 -12.42
N PRO A 149 5.97 2.69 -12.28
CA PRO A 149 7.04 3.69 -12.30
C PRO A 149 7.01 4.53 -13.57
N ASP A 150 7.64 5.70 -13.52
CA ASP A 150 7.82 6.51 -14.73
C ASP A 150 8.44 5.68 -15.87
N GLY A 151 8.05 5.97 -17.10
CA GLY A 151 8.41 5.21 -18.27
C GLY A 151 7.52 4.00 -18.57
N PHE A 152 6.47 3.74 -17.77
CA PHE A 152 5.46 2.73 -18.06
C PHE A 152 4.10 3.38 -18.32
N ARG A 153 3.35 2.80 -19.26
CA ARG A 153 1.97 3.16 -19.57
C ARG A 153 1.11 1.91 -19.69
N GLU A 154 -0.06 1.91 -19.06
CA GLU A 154 -1.02 0.81 -19.21
C GLU A 154 -1.60 0.81 -20.64
N ARG A 155 -1.63 -0.35 -21.29
CA ARG A 155 -1.97 -0.51 -22.72
C ARG A 155 -3.46 -0.37 -23.00
N HIS A 156 -4.32 -0.74 -22.07
CA HIS A 156 -5.77 -0.83 -22.27
C HIS A 156 -6.55 0.19 -21.44
N PHE A 157 -6.09 1.43 -21.41
CA PHE A 157 -6.62 2.55 -20.62
C PHE A 157 -8.16 2.70 -20.60
N ASN A 158 -8.86 2.22 -21.62
CA ASN A 158 -10.30 2.42 -21.77
C ASN A 158 -11.19 1.29 -21.18
N ARG A 159 -10.63 0.33 -20.44
CA ARG A 159 -11.37 -0.85 -19.94
C ARG A 159 -11.74 -0.75 -18.45
N GLY A 160 -12.36 0.37 -18.04
CA GLY A 160 -12.83 0.54 -16.65
C GLY A 160 -11.72 0.74 -15.62
N LEU A 161 -10.56 1.21 -16.09
CA LEU A 161 -9.45 1.63 -15.25
C LEU A 161 -9.54 3.13 -14.97
N VAL A 162 -9.17 3.51 -13.76
CA VAL A 162 -8.89 4.90 -13.42
C VAL A 162 -7.38 5.04 -13.28
N VAL A 163 -6.78 5.91 -14.07
CA VAL A 163 -5.33 6.16 -14.05
C VAL A 163 -5.08 7.62 -13.71
N ALA A 164 -4.24 7.85 -12.73
CA ALA A 164 -3.80 9.18 -12.33
C ALA A 164 -2.26 9.24 -12.30
N LYS A 165 -1.68 10.30 -12.81
CA LYS A 165 -0.25 10.57 -12.67
C LYS A 165 0.00 11.16 -11.29
N SER A 166 0.95 10.59 -10.57
CA SER A 166 1.41 11.12 -9.29
C SER A 166 2.24 12.39 -9.53
N ALA A 167 1.91 13.44 -8.79
CA ALA A 167 2.73 14.65 -8.77
C ALA A 167 4.01 14.52 -7.91
N LEU A 168 4.18 13.38 -7.22
CA LEU A 168 5.27 13.18 -6.27
C LEU A 168 6.52 12.58 -6.92
N ASP A 169 6.32 11.71 -7.92
CA ASP A 169 7.43 10.95 -8.54
C ASP A 169 7.13 10.51 -9.99
N ASP A 170 6.19 11.17 -10.65
CA ASP A 170 5.74 10.88 -12.01
C ASP A 170 5.20 9.47 -12.27
N SER A 171 5.10 8.61 -11.24
CA SER A 171 4.50 7.30 -11.34
C SER A 171 3.02 7.38 -11.71
N LEU A 172 2.49 6.34 -12.37
CA LEU A 172 1.05 6.20 -12.62
C LEU A 172 0.42 5.35 -11.52
N VAL A 173 -0.61 5.88 -10.86
CA VAL A 173 -1.48 5.14 -9.96
C VAL A 173 -2.69 4.66 -10.75
N ILE A 174 -2.89 3.36 -10.79
CA ILE A 174 -3.94 2.69 -11.55
C ILE A 174 -4.89 2.03 -10.56
N ARG A 175 -6.17 2.39 -10.61
CA ARG A 175 -7.24 1.72 -9.88
C ARG A 175 -8.00 0.81 -10.83
N LYS A 176 -7.98 -0.49 -10.56
CA LYS A 176 -8.72 -1.53 -11.29
C LYS A 176 -9.83 -2.07 -10.40
N ARG A 177 -11.08 -1.92 -10.84
CA ARG A 177 -12.21 -2.54 -10.17
C ARG A 177 -12.21 -4.04 -10.42
N ILE A 178 -12.34 -4.81 -9.34
CA ILE A 178 -12.51 -6.25 -9.34
C ILE A 178 -13.96 -6.56 -8.91
N SER A 179 -14.61 -7.46 -9.65
CA SER A 179 -15.95 -7.97 -9.30
C SER A 179 -15.89 -9.48 -9.32
N PHE A 180 -16.12 -10.10 -8.19
CA PHE A 180 -16.04 -11.55 -8.02
C PHE A 180 -17.31 -12.20 -8.55
N GLN A 181 -17.23 -12.80 -9.75
CA GLN A 181 -18.33 -13.61 -10.32
C GLN A 181 -18.37 -14.98 -9.67
N GLN A 182 -17.24 -15.45 -9.20
CA GLN A 182 -17.00 -16.67 -8.42
C GLN A 182 -16.01 -16.35 -7.30
N ASP A 183 -15.78 -17.29 -6.38
CA ASP A 183 -14.92 -17.05 -5.21
C ASP A 183 -13.46 -16.76 -5.59
N VAL A 184 -13.03 -17.15 -6.78
CA VAL A 184 -11.68 -16.90 -7.29
C VAL A 184 -11.77 -16.15 -8.62
N GLU A 185 -11.05 -15.03 -8.69
CA GLU A 185 -10.92 -14.22 -9.90
C GLU A 185 -9.45 -14.02 -10.29
N THR A 186 -9.18 -14.08 -11.59
CA THR A 186 -7.89 -13.72 -12.15
C THR A 186 -7.93 -12.33 -12.77
N TRP A 187 -6.81 -11.63 -12.70
CA TRP A 187 -6.70 -10.29 -13.27
C TRP A 187 -5.35 -10.11 -13.95
N SER A 188 -5.30 -9.21 -14.92
CA SER A 188 -4.07 -8.80 -15.58
C SER A 188 -4.12 -7.34 -15.99
N LEU A 189 -2.94 -6.73 -16.08
CA LEU A 189 -2.67 -5.40 -16.64
C LEU A 189 -1.46 -5.51 -17.56
N GLU A 190 -1.58 -4.99 -18.77
CA GLU A 190 -0.50 -4.99 -19.76
C GLU A 190 0.08 -3.57 -19.89
N PHE A 191 1.38 -3.49 -20.02
CA PHE A 191 2.09 -2.23 -20.07
C PHE A 191 2.94 -2.10 -21.34
N ASP A 192 3.15 -0.86 -21.76
CA ASP A 192 4.17 -0.47 -22.72
C ASP A 192 5.25 0.35 -22.02
N ARG A 193 6.50 0.26 -22.51
CA ARG A 193 7.52 1.23 -22.13
C ARG A 193 7.39 2.47 -22.99
N TRP A 194 7.28 3.59 -22.29
CA TRP A 194 7.30 4.91 -22.90
C TRP A 194 8.70 5.52 -22.77
N LYS A 195 9.25 5.99 -23.88
CA LYS A 195 10.52 6.74 -23.88
C LYS A 195 10.24 8.23 -23.82
#